data_152a67d24ec2b125e4cd923e3e1ea65f
#
_entry.id   152a67d24ec2b125e4cd923e3e1ea65f
#
_cell.length_a   1.000
_cell.length_b   1.000
_cell.length_c   1.000
_cell.angle_alpha   90.00
_cell.angle_beta   90.00
_cell.angle_gamma   90.00
#
_symmetry.space_group_name_H-M   'P 1'
#
loop_
_entity.id
_entity.type
_entity.pdbx_description
1 polymer ?
#
loop_
_entity_poly.entity_id
_entity_poly.type
_entity_poly.pdbx_seq_one_letter_code
_entity_poly.pdbx_strand_id
1 'polypeptide(L)'
;PEDTPVTGNVLSNDTDANSDPITVTQITVGGTVHTIAPGGSTSVVLPGYGTITVGSTGAYTFTPVADWNGSVPAIGYSVTDGNAGGSANATLTLTVTPVVDIANDSVSTHAGVPVSIPVLVNDTFENTPVITATTAPGHGTITVNANGTIGYTPGAGYVGPDSFTYTVTSGGVTETATVTINATNDPVVANPD
;
A
#
# COMPACT_ATOMS: atom_id res chain seq x y z
N PRO A 1 5.50 4.95 4.82
CA PRO A 1 4.81 3.88 4.11
C PRO A 1 3.55 4.42 3.44
N GLU A 2 2.98 3.64 2.50
CA GLU A 2 1.65 3.90 1.99
C GLU A 2 0.60 3.77 3.11
N ASP A 3 -0.65 4.18 2.85
CA ASP A 3 -1.81 4.10 3.75
C ASP A 3 -1.66 4.85 5.08
N THR A 4 -0.52 5.49 5.29
CA THR A 4 -0.24 6.25 6.51
C THR A 4 0.17 7.68 6.17
N PRO A 5 -0.52 8.72 6.70
CA PRO A 5 -0.07 10.09 6.54
C PRO A 5 1.32 10.31 7.12
N VAL A 6 2.19 10.99 6.37
CA VAL A 6 3.51 11.40 6.84
C VAL A 6 3.49 12.89 7.18
N THR A 7 4.11 13.24 8.30
CA THR A 7 4.23 14.63 8.77
C THR A 7 5.70 15.03 8.89
N GLY A 8 5.96 16.32 8.74
CA GLY A 8 7.29 16.88 8.93
C GLY A 8 7.25 18.39 8.92
N ASN A 9 8.41 18.99 8.79
CA ASN A 9 8.54 20.46 8.68
C ASN A 9 9.59 20.80 7.63
N VAL A 10 9.20 21.55 6.60
CA VAL A 10 10.08 21.96 5.49
C VAL A 10 11.16 22.95 5.93
N LEU A 11 10.94 23.67 7.05
CA LEU A 11 11.89 24.65 7.59
C LEU A 11 12.92 24.04 8.56
N SER A 12 12.90 22.73 8.79
CA SER A 12 13.75 22.10 9.81
C SER A 12 15.26 22.21 9.54
N ASN A 13 15.65 22.43 8.30
CA ASN A 13 17.03 22.60 7.83
C ASN A 13 17.27 23.98 7.21
N ASP A 14 16.27 24.86 7.20
CA ASP A 14 16.40 26.22 6.70
C ASP A 14 16.90 27.15 7.80
N THR A 15 17.74 28.11 7.46
CA THR A 15 18.32 29.06 8.39
C THR A 15 18.31 30.47 7.80
N ASP A 16 18.15 31.49 8.66
CA ASP A 16 18.35 32.87 8.35
C ASP A 16 19.69 33.38 8.94
N ALA A 17 20.41 34.25 8.22
CA ALA A 17 21.77 34.65 8.58
C ALA A 17 21.81 35.51 9.87
N ASN A 18 20.75 36.24 10.17
CA ASN A 18 20.59 37.06 11.36
C ASN A 18 19.58 36.49 12.37
N SER A 19 19.14 35.25 12.13
CA SER A 19 18.21 34.49 12.99
C SER A 19 16.79 35.09 13.05
N ASP A 20 16.35 35.75 12.00
CA ASP A 20 14.95 36.18 11.87
C ASP A 20 14.01 34.98 11.67
N PRO A 21 12.76 35.04 12.14
CA PRO A 21 11.79 33.96 11.96
C PRO A 21 11.45 33.77 10.47
N ILE A 22 11.65 32.53 9.97
CA ILE A 22 11.32 32.15 8.60
C ILE A 22 9.91 31.65 8.51
N THR A 23 9.16 32.02 7.46
CA THR A 23 7.80 31.53 7.18
C THR A 23 7.67 31.07 5.75
N VAL A 24 6.85 30.04 5.52
CA VAL A 24 6.47 29.58 4.17
C VAL A 24 5.34 30.46 3.66
N THR A 25 5.51 31.01 2.44
CA THR A 25 4.53 31.92 1.82
C THR A 25 3.75 31.28 0.68
N GLN A 26 4.30 30.22 0.07
CA GLN A 26 3.64 29.49 -1.01
C GLN A 26 4.26 28.12 -1.21
N ILE A 27 3.51 27.23 -1.85
CA ILE A 27 4.01 25.99 -2.44
C ILE A 27 3.73 25.99 -3.95
N THR A 28 4.54 25.26 -4.69
CA THR A 28 4.38 25.07 -6.14
C THR A 28 4.28 23.59 -6.44
N VAL A 29 3.15 23.17 -7.01
CA VAL A 29 2.86 21.79 -7.38
C VAL A 29 2.51 21.73 -8.87
N GLY A 30 3.24 20.94 -9.64
CA GLY A 30 3.01 20.81 -11.09
C GLY A 30 3.09 22.13 -11.85
N GLY A 31 3.90 23.08 -11.37
CA GLY A 31 4.03 24.45 -11.94
C GLY A 31 2.94 25.43 -11.47
N THR A 32 1.94 25.00 -10.71
CA THR A 32 0.90 25.88 -10.15
C THR A 32 1.30 26.34 -8.76
N VAL A 33 1.21 27.67 -8.54
CA VAL A 33 1.52 28.30 -7.26
C VAL A 33 0.27 28.36 -6.37
N HIS A 34 0.42 27.94 -5.12
CA HIS A 34 -0.60 27.99 -4.08
C HIS A 34 -0.07 28.83 -2.91
N THR A 35 -0.68 29.98 -2.66
CA THR A 35 -0.25 30.89 -1.59
C THR A 35 -0.68 30.41 -0.21
N ILE A 36 0.13 30.74 0.80
CA ILE A 36 -0.15 30.47 2.21
C ILE A 36 -0.18 31.80 2.95
N ALA A 37 -1.35 32.12 3.53
CA ALA A 37 -1.48 33.32 4.36
C ALA A 37 -0.68 33.17 5.68
N PRO A 38 -0.17 34.27 6.26
CA PRO A 38 0.47 34.22 7.58
C PRO A 38 -0.43 33.55 8.64
N GLY A 39 0.12 32.57 9.35
CA GLY A 39 -0.63 31.76 10.33
C GLY A 39 -1.60 30.73 9.72
N GLY A 40 -1.71 30.67 8.38
CA GLY A 40 -2.59 29.75 7.65
C GLY A 40 -1.88 28.52 7.11
N SER A 41 -2.65 27.73 6.35
CA SER A 41 -2.17 26.57 5.60
C SER A 41 -2.88 26.48 4.25
N THR A 42 -2.31 25.69 3.34
CA THR A 42 -2.94 25.35 2.06
C THR A 42 -2.88 23.85 1.86
N SER A 43 -3.94 23.28 1.26
CA SER A 43 -4.02 21.86 0.90
C SER A 43 -4.13 21.74 -0.61
N VAL A 44 -3.34 20.87 -1.20
CA VAL A 44 -3.30 20.62 -2.64
C VAL A 44 -3.38 19.14 -2.92
N VAL A 45 -4.32 18.74 -3.77
CA VAL A 45 -4.41 17.38 -4.29
C VAL A 45 -3.40 17.19 -5.40
N LEU A 46 -2.59 16.14 -5.31
CA LEU A 46 -1.72 15.64 -6.36
C LEU A 46 -2.43 14.41 -6.98
N PRO A 47 -3.08 14.55 -8.13
CA PRO A 47 -3.87 13.47 -8.71
C PRO A 47 -3.05 12.20 -8.92
N GLY A 48 -3.51 11.07 -8.37
CA GLY A 48 -2.84 9.77 -8.43
C GLY A 48 -1.74 9.55 -7.39
N TYR A 49 -1.43 10.57 -6.54
CA TYR A 49 -0.36 10.46 -5.55
C TYR A 49 -0.86 10.65 -4.11
N GLY A 50 -1.70 11.64 -3.87
CA GLY A 50 -2.18 11.97 -2.54
C GLY A 50 -2.55 13.44 -2.36
N THR A 51 -2.60 13.89 -1.11
CA THR A 51 -2.87 15.28 -0.74
C THR A 51 -1.77 15.80 0.17
N ILE A 52 -1.19 16.96 -0.20
CA ILE A 52 -0.25 17.68 0.65
C ILE A 52 -0.93 18.88 1.32
N THR A 53 -0.74 19.04 2.61
CA THR A 53 -1.10 20.24 3.36
C THR A 53 0.15 20.84 3.94
N VAL A 54 0.39 22.14 3.71
CA VAL A 54 1.56 22.88 4.24
C VAL A 54 1.09 24.13 4.95
N GLY A 55 1.60 24.33 6.17
CA GLY A 55 1.35 25.52 6.97
C GLY A 55 2.45 26.59 6.81
N SER A 56 2.14 27.85 7.14
CA SER A 56 3.11 28.96 7.14
C SER A 56 4.29 28.73 8.09
N THR A 57 4.14 27.88 9.11
CA THR A 57 5.22 27.48 10.03
C THR A 57 6.14 26.39 9.46
N GLY A 58 5.92 25.97 8.21
CA GLY A 58 6.65 24.90 7.56
C GLY A 58 6.12 23.48 7.86
N ALA A 59 5.25 23.31 8.85
CA ALA A 59 4.66 22.04 9.14
C ALA A 59 3.88 21.51 7.92
N TYR A 60 4.09 20.22 7.57
CA TYR A 60 3.35 19.59 6.49
C TYR A 60 2.77 18.24 6.90
N THR A 61 1.71 17.86 6.21
CA THR A 61 1.16 16.50 6.20
C THR A 61 0.95 16.09 4.75
N PHE A 62 1.48 14.93 4.38
CA PHE A 62 1.18 14.28 3.11
C PHE A 62 0.39 13.00 3.38
N THR A 63 -0.80 12.88 2.78
CA THR A 63 -1.65 11.70 2.85
C THR A 63 -1.62 11.04 1.48
N PRO A 64 -1.00 9.86 1.33
CA PRO A 64 -0.99 9.11 0.07
C PRO A 64 -2.40 8.72 -0.39
N VAL A 65 -2.55 8.41 -1.67
CA VAL A 65 -3.68 7.61 -2.15
C VAL A 65 -3.49 6.19 -1.61
N ALA A 66 -4.57 5.54 -1.21
CA ALA A 66 -4.56 4.16 -0.72
C ALA A 66 -3.90 3.20 -1.72
N ASP A 67 -3.13 2.24 -1.22
CA ASP A 67 -2.31 1.27 -1.98
C ASP A 67 -1.26 1.91 -2.93
N TRP A 68 -1.02 3.24 -2.86
CA TRP A 68 -0.05 3.87 -3.75
C TRP A 68 1.31 4.06 -3.09
N ASN A 69 2.36 3.58 -3.75
CA ASN A 69 3.75 3.80 -3.35
C ASN A 69 4.58 4.35 -4.52
N GLY A 70 5.73 4.95 -4.20
CA GLY A 70 6.62 5.54 -5.20
C GLY A 70 7.08 6.94 -4.82
N SER A 71 7.67 7.63 -5.80
CA SER A 71 8.15 9.00 -5.63
C SER A 71 7.05 10.01 -5.91
N VAL A 72 6.75 10.87 -4.94
CA VAL A 72 5.83 12.00 -5.11
C VAL A 72 6.47 13.06 -6.02
N PRO A 73 5.73 13.69 -6.95
CA PRO A 73 6.24 14.84 -7.70
C PRO A 73 6.81 15.91 -6.76
N ALA A 74 7.93 16.47 -7.15
CA ALA A 74 8.62 17.48 -6.34
C ALA A 74 7.72 18.69 -6.03
N ILE A 75 7.70 19.11 -4.77
CA ILE A 75 6.89 20.23 -4.27
C ILE A 75 7.84 21.38 -3.96
N GLY A 76 7.80 22.42 -4.80
CA GLY A 76 8.55 23.65 -4.52
C GLY A 76 7.91 24.41 -3.35
N TYR A 77 8.72 25.11 -2.54
CA TYR A 77 8.21 26.04 -1.54
C TYR A 77 9.06 27.33 -1.53
N SER A 78 8.42 28.43 -1.16
CA SER A 78 9.08 29.70 -0.99
C SER A 78 8.95 30.18 0.45
N VAL A 79 10.04 30.74 0.97
CA VAL A 79 10.11 31.24 2.34
C VAL A 79 10.46 32.73 2.35
N THR A 80 10.12 33.39 3.45
CA THR A 80 10.53 34.78 3.74
C THR A 80 10.80 34.93 5.24
N ASP A 81 11.72 35.85 5.57
CA ASP A 81 11.97 36.38 6.91
C ASP A 81 11.11 37.61 7.23
N GLY A 82 10.32 38.10 6.24
CA GLY A 82 9.53 39.33 6.34
C GLY A 82 10.29 40.62 6.01
N ASN A 83 11.61 40.56 5.76
CA ASN A 83 12.45 41.72 5.42
C ASN A 83 12.61 41.87 3.89
N ALA A 84 12.94 43.09 3.44
CA ALA A 84 13.14 43.33 2.03
C ALA A 84 14.36 42.57 1.50
N GLY A 85 14.13 41.67 0.53
CA GLY A 85 15.15 40.80 -0.05
C GLY A 85 15.36 39.45 0.66
N GLY A 86 14.73 39.22 1.82
CA GLY A 86 14.80 37.99 2.56
C GLY A 86 13.80 36.93 2.06
N SER A 87 14.03 36.39 0.85
CA SER A 87 13.23 35.29 0.32
C SER A 87 14.11 34.25 -0.36
N ALA A 88 13.73 32.97 -0.22
CA ALA A 88 14.40 31.85 -0.85
C ALA A 88 13.38 30.80 -1.33
N ASN A 89 13.84 29.91 -2.21
CA ASN A 89 13.05 28.78 -2.71
C ASN A 89 13.81 27.50 -2.48
N ALA A 90 13.06 26.45 -2.12
CA ALA A 90 13.58 25.10 -1.98
C ALA A 90 12.55 24.06 -2.44
N THR A 91 12.87 22.79 -2.30
CA THR A 91 12.02 21.70 -2.78
C THR A 91 11.90 20.62 -1.72
N LEU A 92 10.68 20.22 -1.43
CA LEU A 92 10.36 19.02 -0.66
C LEU A 92 10.26 17.84 -1.61
N THR A 93 11.02 16.79 -1.31
CA THR A 93 10.92 15.48 -1.99
C THR A 93 10.40 14.44 -1.01
N LEU A 94 9.41 13.68 -1.44
CA LEU A 94 8.79 12.62 -0.65
C LEU A 94 8.81 11.31 -1.43
N THR A 95 9.06 10.20 -0.73
CA THR A 95 8.92 8.85 -1.26
C THR A 95 8.02 8.07 -0.33
N VAL A 96 6.98 7.47 -0.88
CA VAL A 96 6.07 6.55 -0.19
C VAL A 96 6.61 5.15 -0.39
N THR A 97 6.88 4.44 0.70
CA THR A 97 7.39 3.06 0.66
C THR A 97 6.23 2.07 0.63
N PRO A 98 6.34 0.95 -0.12
CA PRO A 98 5.31 -0.07 -0.14
C PRO A 98 5.13 -0.74 1.22
N VAL A 99 3.92 -1.18 1.48
CA VAL A 99 3.55 -2.12 2.55
C VAL A 99 3.09 -3.40 1.86
N VAL A 100 3.26 -4.54 2.49
CA VAL A 100 2.77 -5.82 1.96
C VAL A 100 1.44 -6.12 2.64
N ASP A 101 0.37 -6.09 1.87
CA ASP A 101 -1.01 -6.27 2.36
C ASP A 101 -1.50 -7.70 2.23
N ILE A 102 -0.82 -8.51 1.41
CA ILE A 102 -1.14 -9.90 1.15
C ILE A 102 -0.29 -10.85 2.00
N ALA A 103 -0.93 -11.80 2.69
CA ALA A 103 -0.26 -12.81 3.49
C ALA A 103 -0.36 -14.20 2.84
N ASN A 104 0.61 -15.07 3.12
CA ASN A 104 0.53 -16.45 2.66
C ASN A 104 -0.53 -17.24 3.42
N ASP A 105 -1.13 -18.23 2.76
CA ASP A 105 -2.15 -19.12 3.30
C ASP A 105 -1.64 -20.53 3.48
N SER A 106 -2.34 -21.28 4.34
CA SER A 106 -2.13 -22.70 4.48
C SER A 106 -3.43 -23.44 4.75
N VAL A 107 -3.58 -24.62 4.16
CA VAL A 107 -4.76 -25.46 4.33
C VAL A 107 -4.38 -26.95 4.35
N SER A 108 -5.14 -27.74 5.08
CA SER A 108 -5.07 -29.21 5.01
C SER A 108 -6.38 -29.77 4.46
N THR A 109 -6.28 -30.82 3.66
CA THR A 109 -7.44 -31.56 3.15
C THR A 109 -7.10 -33.05 3.07
N HIS A 110 -8.09 -33.91 2.79
CA HIS A 110 -7.85 -35.30 2.55
C HIS A 110 -7.69 -35.60 1.04
N ALA A 111 -7.03 -36.70 0.73
CA ALA A 111 -6.83 -37.16 -0.64
C ALA A 111 -8.15 -37.22 -1.42
N GLY A 112 -8.24 -36.52 -2.54
CA GLY A 112 -9.43 -36.43 -3.38
C GLY A 112 -10.58 -35.57 -2.83
N VAL A 113 -10.46 -34.98 -1.63
CA VAL A 113 -11.51 -34.14 -1.04
C VAL A 113 -11.26 -32.65 -1.41
N PRO A 114 -12.18 -31.99 -2.13
CA PRO A 114 -12.06 -30.58 -2.42
C PRO A 114 -12.14 -29.71 -1.17
N VAL A 115 -11.39 -28.61 -1.15
CA VAL A 115 -11.42 -27.61 -0.07
C VAL A 115 -11.56 -26.20 -0.64
N SER A 116 -12.33 -25.35 0.02
CA SER A 116 -12.43 -23.92 -0.31
C SER A 116 -11.56 -23.12 0.63
N ILE A 117 -10.68 -22.30 0.09
CA ILE A 117 -9.66 -21.54 0.80
C ILE A 117 -10.04 -20.07 0.75
N PRO A 118 -10.32 -19.41 1.88
CA PRO A 118 -10.67 -18.00 1.93
C PRO A 118 -9.38 -17.13 1.94
N VAL A 119 -8.65 -17.11 0.83
CA VAL A 119 -7.31 -16.56 0.67
C VAL A 119 -7.19 -15.05 0.92
N LEU A 120 -8.29 -14.31 1.04
CA LEU A 120 -8.28 -12.86 1.29
C LEU A 120 -8.61 -12.48 2.75
N VAL A 121 -8.78 -13.46 3.65
CA VAL A 121 -9.27 -13.19 5.02
C VAL A 121 -8.17 -12.68 5.95
N ASN A 122 -6.93 -13.05 5.70
CA ASN A 122 -5.74 -12.65 6.46
C ASN A 122 -4.98 -11.47 5.85
N ASP A 123 -5.55 -10.86 4.82
CA ASP A 123 -4.99 -9.72 4.08
C ASP A 123 -5.56 -8.38 4.59
N THR A 124 -4.88 -7.28 4.28
CA THR A 124 -5.18 -5.93 4.80
C THR A 124 -5.40 -4.88 3.70
N PHE A 125 -5.98 -5.28 2.58
CA PHE A 125 -6.24 -4.37 1.45
C PHE A 125 -7.23 -3.23 1.80
N GLU A 126 -6.90 -1.98 1.45
CA GLU A 126 -7.71 -0.79 1.68
C GLU A 126 -8.81 -0.60 0.62
N ASN A 127 -8.61 -1.17 -0.57
CA ASN A 127 -9.58 -1.18 -1.66
C ASN A 127 -10.16 -2.57 -1.87
N THR A 128 -11.14 -2.71 -2.75
CA THR A 128 -11.73 -4.01 -3.06
C THR A 128 -10.72 -4.92 -3.78
N PRO A 129 -10.22 -6.00 -3.14
CA PRO A 129 -9.27 -6.90 -3.75
C PRO A 129 -9.93 -7.77 -4.82
N VAL A 130 -9.19 -8.01 -5.90
CA VAL A 130 -9.61 -8.92 -6.98
C VAL A 130 -8.47 -9.88 -7.28
N ILE A 131 -8.74 -11.19 -7.24
CA ILE A 131 -7.78 -12.21 -7.66
C ILE A 131 -7.66 -12.15 -9.19
N THR A 132 -6.50 -11.75 -9.70
CA THR A 132 -6.26 -11.50 -11.13
C THR A 132 -5.45 -12.58 -11.82
N ALA A 133 -4.65 -13.36 -11.08
CA ALA A 133 -3.88 -14.47 -11.62
C ALA A 133 -3.66 -15.57 -10.57
N THR A 134 -3.41 -16.78 -11.05
CA THR A 134 -2.99 -17.93 -10.25
C THR A 134 -2.01 -18.79 -11.03
N THR A 135 -1.11 -19.50 -10.33
CA THR A 135 -0.33 -20.60 -10.92
C THR A 135 -1.05 -21.92 -10.71
N ALA A 136 -0.77 -22.91 -11.57
CA ALA A 136 -1.30 -24.27 -11.34
C ALA A 136 -0.54 -24.94 -10.18
N PRO A 137 -1.25 -25.69 -9.29
CA PRO A 137 -0.62 -26.57 -8.31
C PRO A 137 0.06 -27.77 -9.00
N GLY A 138 0.99 -28.40 -8.30
CA GLY A 138 1.73 -29.56 -8.85
C GLY A 138 0.91 -30.85 -8.90
N HIS A 139 -0.03 -31.04 -7.98
CA HIS A 139 -0.73 -32.30 -7.73
C HIS A 139 -2.25 -32.17 -7.58
N GLY A 140 -2.85 -31.13 -8.13
CA GLY A 140 -4.28 -30.89 -8.05
C GLY A 140 -4.79 -29.92 -9.10
N THR A 141 -6.01 -29.44 -8.89
CA THR A 141 -6.63 -28.39 -9.71
C THR A 141 -7.19 -27.29 -8.82
N ILE A 142 -7.24 -26.08 -9.33
CA ILE A 142 -7.83 -24.92 -8.64
C ILE A 142 -8.94 -24.29 -9.45
N THR A 143 -9.85 -23.61 -8.74
CA THR A 143 -10.91 -22.78 -9.32
C THR A 143 -11.03 -21.51 -8.50
N VAL A 144 -10.91 -20.34 -9.14
CA VAL A 144 -11.18 -19.05 -8.49
C VAL A 144 -12.70 -18.82 -8.48
N ASN A 145 -13.25 -18.61 -7.29
CA ASN A 145 -14.67 -18.38 -7.10
C ASN A 145 -15.00 -16.89 -7.09
N ALA A 146 -16.20 -16.53 -7.53
CA ALA A 146 -16.66 -15.13 -7.58
C ALA A 146 -16.75 -14.43 -6.19
N ASN A 147 -16.74 -15.22 -5.11
CA ASN A 147 -16.74 -14.72 -3.72
C ASN A 147 -15.33 -14.47 -3.14
N GLY A 148 -14.28 -14.53 -3.96
CA GLY A 148 -12.90 -14.30 -3.51
C GLY A 148 -12.22 -15.49 -2.85
N THR A 149 -12.85 -16.68 -2.87
CA THR A 149 -12.19 -17.91 -2.39
C THR A 149 -11.55 -18.68 -3.56
N ILE A 150 -10.57 -19.54 -3.26
CA ILE A 150 -9.99 -20.48 -4.23
C ILE A 150 -10.34 -21.90 -3.81
N GLY A 151 -11.05 -22.62 -4.67
CA GLY A 151 -11.28 -24.06 -4.51
C GLY A 151 -10.03 -24.82 -4.95
N TYR A 152 -9.56 -25.77 -4.14
CA TYR A 152 -8.51 -26.72 -4.51
C TYR A 152 -9.05 -28.15 -4.43
N THR A 153 -8.72 -28.96 -5.41
CA THR A 153 -9.05 -30.38 -5.45
C THR A 153 -7.76 -31.18 -5.66
N PRO A 154 -7.31 -31.99 -4.67
CA PRO A 154 -6.15 -32.87 -4.84
C PRO A 154 -6.37 -33.87 -5.98
N GLY A 155 -5.31 -34.24 -6.66
CA GLY A 155 -5.32 -35.35 -7.60
C GLY A 155 -5.75 -36.65 -6.91
N ALA A 156 -6.36 -37.59 -7.67
CA ALA A 156 -6.85 -38.82 -7.13
C ALA A 156 -5.73 -39.62 -6.42
N GLY A 157 -5.94 -39.92 -5.12
CA GLY A 157 -4.98 -40.63 -4.29
C GLY A 157 -3.71 -39.89 -3.92
N TYR A 158 -3.59 -38.61 -4.27
CA TYR A 158 -2.40 -37.82 -3.91
C TYR A 158 -2.40 -37.51 -2.41
N VAL A 159 -1.27 -37.78 -1.77
CA VAL A 159 -0.96 -37.45 -0.37
C VAL A 159 0.41 -36.78 -0.33
N GLY A 160 0.49 -35.66 0.35
CA GLY A 160 1.72 -34.88 0.48
C GLY A 160 1.50 -33.38 0.34
N PRO A 161 2.58 -32.60 0.35
CA PRO A 161 2.54 -31.15 0.18
C PRO A 161 2.28 -30.76 -1.28
N ASP A 162 1.49 -29.71 -1.47
CA ASP A 162 1.29 -29.05 -2.76
C ASP A 162 1.28 -27.54 -2.54
N SER A 163 1.40 -26.75 -3.59
CA SER A 163 1.32 -25.30 -3.50
C SER A 163 0.97 -24.65 -4.84
N PHE A 164 0.40 -23.46 -4.75
CA PHE A 164 0.20 -22.55 -5.88
C PHE A 164 0.34 -21.11 -5.40
N THR A 165 0.52 -20.17 -6.32
CA THR A 165 0.47 -18.74 -6.01
C THR A 165 -0.82 -18.12 -6.54
N TYR A 166 -1.27 -17.06 -5.88
CA TYR A 166 -2.34 -16.20 -6.38
C TYR A 166 -1.88 -14.75 -6.33
N THR A 167 -2.34 -13.94 -7.30
CA THR A 167 -2.06 -12.53 -7.40
C THR A 167 -3.34 -11.76 -7.22
N VAL A 168 -3.30 -10.76 -6.35
CA VAL A 168 -4.42 -9.85 -6.07
C VAL A 168 -4.08 -8.48 -6.62
N THR A 169 -5.07 -7.80 -7.19
CA THR A 169 -5.00 -6.38 -7.51
C THR A 169 -5.97 -5.63 -6.62
N SER A 170 -5.48 -4.65 -5.87
CA SER A 170 -6.24 -3.72 -5.05
C SER A 170 -5.76 -2.30 -5.34
N GLY A 171 -6.65 -1.31 -5.50
CA GLY A 171 -6.30 0.08 -5.80
C GLY A 171 -5.40 0.31 -7.04
N GLY A 172 -5.19 -0.71 -7.88
CA GLY A 172 -4.28 -0.67 -9.02
C GLY A 172 -2.88 -1.21 -8.73
N VAL A 173 -2.58 -1.59 -7.50
CA VAL A 173 -1.36 -2.28 -7.07
C VAL A 173 -1.59 -3.79 -7.09
N THR A 174 -0.55 -4.56 -7.42
CA THR A 174 -0.63 -6.02 -7.51
C THR A 174 0.37 -6.67 -6.57
N GLU A 175 -0.10 -7.63 -5.79
CA GLU A 175 0.71 -8.41 -4.87
C GLU A 175 0.47 -9.90 -5.08
N THR A 176 1.41 -10.74 -4.66
CA THR A 176 1.34 -12.20 -4.86
C THR A 176 1.69 -12.92 -3.58
N ALA A 177 0.83 -13.89 -3.21
CA ALA A 177 1.08 -14.79 -2.08
C ALA A 177 1.04 -16.25 -2.51
N THR A 178 1.47 -17.11 -1.60
CA THR A 178 1.51 -18.57 -1.78
C THR A 178 0.49 -19.24 -0.89
N VAL A 179 -0.27 -20.16 -1.46
CA VAL A 179 -1.07 -21.12 -0.71
C VAL A 179 -0.29 -22.42 -0.60
N THR A 180 -0.05 -22.88 0.64
CA THR A 180 0.51 -24.19 0.94
C THR A 180 -0.60 -25.17 1.30
N ILE A 181 -0.60 -26.33 0.70
CA ILE A 181 -1.57 -27.40 0.94
C ILE A 181 -0.87 -28.62 1.52
N ASN A 182 -1.52 -29.26 2.49
CA ASN A 182 -1.13 -30.58 2.96
C ASN A 182 -2.28 -31.57 2.74
N ALA A 183 -2.16 -32.42 1.72
CA ALA A 183 -3.11 -33.49 1.45
C ALA A 183 -2.76 -34.72 2.30
N THR A 184 -3.70 -35.19 3.12
CA THR A 184 -3.52 -36.32 4.05
C THR A 184 -4.38 -37.51 3.64
N ASN A 185 -4.05 -38.67 4.12
CA ASN A 185 -4.94 -39.84 3.96
C ASN A 185 -6.24 -39.67 4.76
N ASP A 186 -7.33 -40.23 4.24
CA ASP A 186 -8.55 -40.44 5.03
C ASP A 186 -8.28 -41.36 6.21
N PRO A 187 -8.83 -41.04 7.40
CA PRO A 187 -8.74 -41.97 8.51
C PRO A 187 -9.49 -43.29 8.18
N VAL A 188 -8.85 -44.41 8.43
CA VAL A 188 -9.50 -45.71 8.31
C VAL A 188 -10.54 -45.85 9.45
N VAL A 189 -11.82 -46.01 9.10
CA VAL A 189 -12.87 -46.27 10.05
C VAL A 189 -13.13 -47.79 10.05
N ALA A 190 -12.74 -48.47 11.13
CA ALA A 190 -13.14 -49.86 11.35
C ALA A 190 -14.59 -49.88 11.85
N ASN A 191 -15.49 -50.47 11.07
CA ASN A 191 -16.85 -50.76 11.55
C ASN A 191 -16.82 -52.06 12.36
N PRO A 192 -17.48 -52.12 13.53
CA PRO A 192 -17.64 -53.40 14.27
C PRO A 192 -18.49 -54.36 13.44
N ASP A 193 -18.08 -55.66 13.43
CA ASP A 193 -18.78 -56.77 12.80
C ASP A 193 -20.09 -57.12 13.55
#